data_1cc8992b3c11dc97d5938717de1fe785
#
_entry.id   1cc8992b3c11dc97d5938717de1fe785
#
_cell.length_a   1.000
_cell.length_b   1.000
_cell.length_c   1.000
_cell.angle_alpha   90.00
_cell.angle_beta   90.00
_cell.angle_gamma   90.00
#
_symmetry.space_group_name_H-M   'P 1'
#
loop_
_entity.id
_entity.type
_entity.pdbx_description
1 polymer ?
#
loop_
_entity_poly.entity_id
_entity_poly.type
_entity_poly.pdbx_seq_one_letter_code
_entity_poly.pdbx_strand_id
1 'polypeptide(L)'
;MIIKRIFQKEPVLSIAIFLSLVSAFFVHPDAKYLSYIDFRTLAILFSLMTVMAGLRGQGVFDSLGHTLLSHTRTTLQLTAVLVGLCFFSSMLITNDVSLLTFVPFTFVVLNSLDPSVRSKLLIPIVCMQTIAANLGSMLTPLGNPQNLYLYGKSGMDMGSFILLILPYSIISLVLLAVWAVWLCHGGSEITVSRTEVAAKQNKRLIALYGLLFVICLLVVLRVFPYGVAFAAVLACTFFADRETLGRVDYSLILTFVTLFVFIGNLGRIEAFSGWLQNILAGHEVLVSVLASQVTSNVPAAILLSGFTDNIRALIIGTNLGGLGTLIASMASLISYRQIANEVPAEKGHYFAMFTISNVVFLAILMGAWALT
;
A
#
# COMPACT_ATOMS: atom_id res chain seq x y z
N MET A 1 -15.11 15.52 -21.80
CA MET A 1 -15.08 15.98 -20.39
C MET A 1 -14.76 14.88 -19.40
N ILE A 2 -15.35 13.67 -19.53
CA ILE A 2 -15.10 12.50 -18.66
C ILE A 2 -13.64 12.01 -18.72
N ILE A 3 -13.07 11.86 -19.92
CA ILE A 3 -11.68 11.40 -20.13
C ILE A 3 -10.68 12.35 -19.45
N LYS A 4 -10.84 13.67 -19.59
CA LYS A 4 -9.97 14.66 -18.93
C LYS A 4 -10.02 14.58 -17.39
N ARG A 5 -11.18 14.23 -16.84
CA ARG A 5 -11.40 14.04 -15.40
C ARG A 5 -10.73 12.75 -14.89
N ILE A 6 -10.74 11.67 -15.68
CA ILE A 6 -10.05 10.42 -15.36
C ILE A 6 -8.53 10.64 -15.38
N PHE A 7 -8.01 11.28 -16.44
CA PHE A 7 -6.58 11.60 -16.54
C PHE A 7 -6.04 12.44 -15.38
N GLN A 8 -6.84 13.35 -14.84
CA GLN A 8 -6.44 14.20 -13.71
C GLN A 8 -6.55 13.51 -12.34
N LYS A 9 -7.50 12.58 -12.21
CA LYS A 9 -7.74 11.89 -10.93
C LYS A 9 -6.90 10.61 -10.78
N GLU A 10 -6.69 9.88 -11.87
CA GLU A 10 -6.07 8.55 -11.91
C GLU A 10 -4.93 8.49 -12.95
N PRO A 11 -3.78 9.16 -12.67
CA PRO A 11 -2.70 9.27 -13.65
C PRO A 11 -2.08 7.90 -13.98
N VAL A 12 -1.95 7.00 -12.99
CA VAL A 12 -1.36 5.66 -13.21
C VAL A 12 -2.22 4.82 -14.13
N LEU A 13 -3.54 4.79 -13.92
CA LEU A 13 -4.49 4.11 -14.82
C LEU A 13 -4.42 4.70 -16.24
N SER A 14 -4.36 6.02 -16.33
CA SER A 14 -4.31 6.71 -17.63
C SER A 14 -3.07 6.35 -18.43
N ILE A 15 -1.90 6.32 -17.78
CA ILE A 15 -0.64 5.90 -18.39
C ILE A 15 -0.72 4.42 -18.78
N ALA A 16 -1.24 3.55 -17.91
CA ALA A 16 -1.38 2.12 -18.19
C ALA A 16 -2.28 1.84 -19.40
N ILE A 17 -3.43 2.55 -19.51
CA ILE A 17 -4.30 2.47 -20.69
C ILE A 17 -3.56 2.93 -21.94
N PHE A 18 -2.89 4.07 -21.89
CA PHE A 18 -2.14 4.59 -23.03
C PHE A 18 -1.06 3.60 -23.50
N LEU A 19 -0.27 3.06 -22.58
CA LEU A 19 0.78 2.07 -22.89
C LEU A 19 0.19 0.77 -23.45
N SER A 20 -0.92 0.31 -22.91
CA SER A 20 -1.64 -0.88 -23.40
C SER A 20 -2.12 -0.66 -24.84
N LEU A 21 -2.73 0.50 -25.13
CA LEU A 21 -3.18 0.86 -26.47
C LEU A 21 -2.01 0.98 -27.44
N VAL A 22 -0.92 1.65 -27.07
CA VAL A 22 0.28 1.75 -27.91
C VAL A 22 0.86 0.38 -28.21
N SER A 23 0.95 -0.51 -27.21
CA SER A 23 1.47 -1.88 -27.42
C SER A 23 0.60 -2.72 -28.35
N ALA A 24 -0.72 -2.45 -28.41
CA ALA A 24 -1.64 -3.14 -29.31
C ALA A 24 -1.42 -2.81 -30.79
N PHE A 25 -0.74 -1.70 -31.14
CA PHE A 25 -0.32 -1.42 -32.52
C PHE A 25 0.84 -2.32 -32.95
N PHE A 26 1.71 -2.74 -32.04
CA PHE A 26 2.84 -3.63 -32.32
C PHE A 26 2.43 -5.10 -32.25
N VAL A 27 1.54 -5.43 -31.34
CA VAL A 27 1.02 -6.80 -31.15
C VAL A 27 -0.50 -6.74 -31.25
N HIS A 28 -1.04 -7.10 -32.41
CA HIS A 28 -2.49 -7.01 -32.66
C HIS A 28 -3.29 -7.88 -31.69
N PRO A 29 -4.46 -7.40 -31.22
CA PRO A 29 -5.35 -8.14 -30.34
C PRO A 29 -5.71 -9.51 -30.89
N ASP A 30 -5.47 -10.55 -30.09
CA ASP A 30 -5.80 -11.93 -30.39
C ASP A 30 -6.33 -12.66 -29.12
N ALA A 31 -6.72 -13.93 -29.24
CA ALA A 31 -7.23 -14.72 -28.13
C ALA A 31 -6.22 -14.85 -26.94
N LYS A 32 -4.91 -14.63 -27.19
CA LYS A 32 -3.88 -14.69 -26.15
C LYS A 32 -3.98 -13.55 -25.15
N TYR A 33 -4.62 -12.42 -25.52
CA TYR A 33 -4.82 -11.30 -24.59
C TYR A 33 -5.55 -11.72 -23.31
N LEU A 34 -6.50 -12.65 -23.40
CA LEU A 34 -7.20 -13.19 -22.23
C LEU A 34 -6.27 -14.00 -21.31
N SER A 35 -5.26 -14.67 -21.89
CA SER A 35 -4.29 -15.46 -21.12
C SER A 35 -3.26 -14.61 -20.38
N TYR A 36 -3.12 -13.32 -20.70
CA TYR A 36 -2.24 -12.42 -19.97
C TYR A 36 -2.81 -12.04 -18.60
N ILE A 37 -4.14 -12.09 -18.46
CA ILE A 37 -4.85 -11.59 -17.28
C ILE A 37 -4.79 -12.65 -16.17
N ASP A 38 -4.20 -12.27 -15.04
CA ASP A 38 -4.24 -13.09 -13.82
C ASP A 38 -5.56 -12.86 -13.07
N PHE A 39 -6.58 -13.62 -13.48
CA PHE A 39 -7.91 -13.56 -12.86
C PHE A 39 -7.90 -13.92 -11.37
N ARG A 40 -6.97 -14.78 -10.93
CA ARG A 40 -6.83 -15.14 -9.53
C ARG A 40 -6.44 -13.92 -8.70
N THR A 41 -5.40 -13.22 -9.10
CA THR A 41 -4.94 -12.01 -8.43
C THR A 41 -6.05 -10.94 -8.42
N LEU A 42 -6.73 -10.70 -9.54
CA LEU A 42 -7.81 -9.71 -9.61
C LEU A 42 -8.98 -10.05 -8.69
N ALA A 43 -9.39 -11.33 -8.63
CA ALA A 43 -10.48 -11.78 -7.77
C ALA A 43 -10.13 -11.62 -6.28
N ILE A 44 -8.89 -11.94 -5.88
CA ILE A 44 -8.43 -11.78 -4.49
C ILE A 44 -8.32 -10.30 -4.14
N LEU A 45 -7.74 -9.47 -5.01
CA LEU A 45 -7.66 -8.01 -4.81
C LEU A 45 -9.05 -7.40 -4.63
N PHE A 46 -9.98 -7.69 -5.53
CA PHE A 46 -11.37 -7.20 -5.40
C PHE A 46 -11.99 -7.63 -4.08
N SER A 47 -11.85 -8.91 -3.71
CA SER A 47 -12.44 -9.46 -2.48
C SER A 47 -11.86 -8.78 -1.23
N LEU A 48 -10.55 -8.65 -1.14
CA LEU A 48 -9.89 -7.97 -0.02
C LEU A 48 -10.26 -6.49 0.05
N MET A 49 -10.25 -5.77 -1.08
CA MET A 49 -10.63 -4.36 -1.12
C MET A 49 -12.09 -4.15 -0.69
N THR A 50 -13.00 -5.03 -1.12
CA THR A 50 -14.42 -4.98 -0.73
C THR A 50 -14.58 -5.19 0.77
N VAL A 51 -13.94 -6.21 1.33
CA VAL A 51 -13.99 -6.52 2.77
C VAL A 51 -13.40 -5.37 3.59
N MET A 52 -12.27 -4.81 3.16
CA MET A 52 -11.63 -3.68 3.86
C MET A 52 -12.46 -2.40 3.76
N ALA A 53 -13.09 -2.12 2.61
CA ALA A 53 -14.01 -1.00 2.46
C ALA A 53 -15.23 -1.13 3.39
N GLY A 54 -15.74 -2.35 3.58
CA GLY A 54 -16.82 -2.66 4.51
C GLY A 54 -16.41 -2.43 5.97
N LEU A 55 -15.30 -3.00 6.43
CA LEU A 55 -14.79 -2.80 7.79
C LEU A 55 -14.49 -1.32 8.08
N ARG A 56 -13.89 -0.61 7.14
CA ARG A 56 -13.65 0.83 7.24
C ARG A 56 -14.96 1.61 7.32
N GLY A 57 -15.95 1.28 6.50
CA GLY A 57 -17.26 1.91 6.50
C GLY A 57 -18.03 1.74 7.84
N GLN A 58 -17.71 0.70 8.62
CA GLN A 58 -18.23 0.46 9.95
C GLN A 58 -17.38 1.13 11.07
N GLY A 59 -16.34 1.91 10.74
CA GLY A 59 -15.51 2.61 11.73
C GLY A 59 -14.68 1.68 12.64
N VAL A 60 -14.37 0.45 12.21
CA VAL A 60 -13.60 -0.52 13.02
C VAL A 60 -12.20 0.02 13.31
N PHE A 61 -11.54 0.60 12.33
CA PHE A 61 -10.18 1.13 12.47
C PHE A 61 -10.14 2.43 13.28
N ASP A 62 -11.16 3.27 13.14
CA ASP A 62 -11.30 4.50 13.95
C ASP A 62 -11.48 4.13 15.43
N SER A 63 -12.34 3.15 15.72
CA SER A 63 -12.55 2.64 17.09
C SER A 63 -11.27 2.08 17.70
N LEU A 64 -10.48 1.32 16.92
CA LEU A 64 -9.19 0.80 17.35
C LEU A 64 -8.23 1.94 17.70
N GLY A 65 -8.12 2.94 16.83
CA GLY A 65 -7.28 4.11 17.03
C GLY A 65 -7.65 4.86 18.31
N HIS A 66 -8.94 5.15 18.52
CA HIS A 66 -9.43 5.81 19.72
C HIS A 66 -9.13 5.02 21.00
N THR A 67 -9.32 3.70 20.97
CA THR A 67 -9.05 2.84 22.13
C THR A 67 -7.57 2.88 22.53
N LEU A 68 -6.66 2.80 21.55
CA LEU A 68 -5.22 2.83 21.83
C LEU A 68 -4.76 4.22 22.32
N LEU A 69 -5.31 5.29 21.76
CA LEU A 69 -4.93 6.65 22.16
C LEU A 69 -5.46 7.06 23.52
N SER A 70 -6.56 6.49 23.98
CA SER A 70 -7.11 6.79 25.33
C SER A 70 -6.14 6.44 26.47
N HIS A 71 -5.10 5.67 26.19
CA HIS A 71 -4.07 5.27 27.16
C HIS A 71 -2.77 6.07 27.01
N THR A 72 -2.67 7.01 26.08
CA THR A 72 -1.45 7.81 25.86
C THR A 72 -1.42 9.03 26.78
N ARG A 73 -0.25 9.27 27.39
CA ARG A 73 0.00 10.39 28.32
C ARG A 73 1.19 11.25 27.92
N THR A 74 2.01 10.79 27.00
CA THR A 74 3.21 11.51 26.57
C THR A 74 3.26 11.65 25.04
N THR A 75 3.99 12.63 24.54
CA THR A 75 4.19 12.84 23.09
C THR A 75 4.84 11.62 22.44
N LEU A 76 5.74 10.91 23.14
CA LEU A 76 6.37 9.70 22.62
C LEU A 76 5.34 8.55 22.48
N GLN A 77 4.50 8.33 23.51
CA GLN A 77 3.45 7.30 23.42
C GLN A 77 2.47 7.61 22.28
N LEU A 78 2.06 8.88 22.16
CA LEU A 78 1.20 9.32 21.07
C LEU A 78 1.81 9.02 19.69
N THR A 79 3.07 9.44 19.49
CA THR A 79 3.80 9.21 18.24
C THR A 79 3.93 7.71 17.97
N ALA A 80 4.33 6.91 18.95
CA ALA A 80 4.48 5.48 18.82
C ALA A 80 3.16 4.78 18.46
N VAL A 81 2.03 5.19 19.06
CA VAL A 81 0.70 4.65 18.73
C VAL A 81 0.29 5.03 17.31
N LEU A 82 0.40 6.30 16.93
CA LEU A 82 -0.01 6.77 15.60
C LEU A 82 0.82 6.12 14.48
N VAL A 83 2.13 6.02 14.66
CA VAL A 83 3.04 5.36 13.70
C VAL A 83 2.85 3.85 13.71
N GLY A 84 2.74 3.25 14.90
CA GLY A 84 2.48 1.82 15.08
C GLY A 84 1.16 1.38 14.45
N LEU A 85 0.10 2.17 14.58
CA LEU A 85 -1.18 1.92 13.90
C LEU A 85 -0.97 1.78 12.37
N CYS A 86 -0.23 2.70 11.76
CA CYS A 86 0.06 2.60 10.33
C CYS A 86 0.93 1.38 10.01
N PHE A 87 1.96 1.09 10.80
CA PHE A 87 2.88 -0.01 10.55
C PHE A 87 2.19 -1.37 10.64
N PHE A 88 1.49 -1.64 11.75
CA PHE A 88 0.89 -2.96 11.96
C PHE A 88 -0.43 -3.16 11.21
N SER A 89 -1.26 -2.12 11.09
CA SER A 89 -2.50 -2.27 10.33
C SER A 89 -2.25 -2.48 8.84
N SER A 90 -1.25 -1.81 8.27
CA SER A 90 -0.92 -1.96 6.84
C SER A 90 -0.50 -3.37 6.44
N MET A 91 -0.11 -4.21 7.37
CA MET A 91 0.14 -5.64 7.12
C MET A 91 -1.11 -6.41 6.70
N LEU A 92 -2.29 -5.92 7.09
CA LEU A 92 -3.57 -6.60 6.89
C LEU A 92 -4.53 -5.85 5.98
N ILE A 93 -4.53 -4.49 6.03
CA ILE A 93 -5.54 -3.64 5.38
C ILE A 93 -5.01 -2.82 4.19
N THR A 94 -3.83 -3.08 3.73
CA THR A 94 -3.05 -2.31 2.75
C THR A 94 -2.54 -0.95 3.26
N ASN A 95 -1.40 -0.52 2.72
CA ASN A 95 -0.77 0.76 3.05
C ASN A 95 -1.70 1.96 2.74
N ASP A 96 -2.40 1.94 1.61
CA ASP A 96 -3.27 3.03 1.17
C ASP A 96 -4.46 3.22 2.13
N VAL A 97 -5.14 2.12 2.49
CA VAL A 97 -6.27 2.15 3.44
C VAL A 97 -5.81 2.58 4.83
N SER A 98 -4.64 2.13 5.27
CA SER A 98 -4.03 2.54 6.53
C SER A 98 -3.85 4.06 6.58
N LEU A 99 -3.23 4.66 5.56
CA LEU A 99 -2.99 6.10 5.51
C LEU A 99 -4.27 6.92 5.33
N LEU A 100 -5.22 6.44 4.50
CA LEU A 100 -6.52 7.08 4.35
C LEU A 100 -7.34 7.11 5.65
N THR A 101 -7.04 6.22 6.59
CA THR A 101 -7.72 6.13 7.88
C THR A 101 -6.94 6.91 8.95
N PHE A 102 -5.67 6.62 9.14
CA PHE A 102 -4.94 7.10 10.32
C PHE A 102 -4.28 8.47 10.13
N VAL A 103 -4.02 8.95 8.92
CA VAL A 103 -3.50 10.33 8.76
C VAL A 103 -4.57 11.39 9.05
N PRO A 104 -5.83 11.31 8.54
CA PRO A 104 -6.90 12.20 9.00
C PRO A 104 -7.14 12.13 10.50
N PHE A 105 -7.06 10.93 11.08
CA PHE A 105 -7.16 10.72 12.51
C PHE A 105 -6.05 11.45 13.27
N THR A 106 -4.82 11.44 12.75
CA THR A 106 -3.68 12.20 13.32
C THR A 106 -3.96 13.71 13.34
N PHE A 107 -4.57 14.26 12.28
CA PHE A 107 -4.98 15.68 12.28
C PHE A 107 -5.97 15.98 13.41
N VAL A 108 -7.00 15.15 13.58
CA VAL A 108 -7.99 15.35 14.65
C VAL A 108 -7.33 15.33 16.02
N VAL A 109 -6.48 14.36 16.29
CA VAL A 109 -5.79 14.22 17.58
C VAL A 109 -4.83 15.37 17.84
N LEU A 110 -3.98 15.71 16.87
CA LEU A 110 -3.00 16.79 17.06
C LEU A 110 -3.65 18.18 17.12
N ASN A 111 -4.83 18.37 16.52
CA ASN A 111 -5.60 19.62 16.63
C ASN A 111 -6.15 19.85 18.05
N SER A 112 -6.25 18.80 18.89
CA SER A 112 -6.67 18.94 20.30
C SER A 112 -5.53 19.27 21.25
N LEU A 113 -4.27 19.31 20.77
CA LEU A 113 -3.08 19.63 21.54
C LEU A 113 -2.70 21.12 21.43
N ASP A 114 -1.79 21.55 22.29
CA ASP A 114 -1.22 22.90 22.20
C ASP A 114 -0.61 23.18 20.81
N PRO A 115 -0.83 24.40 20.25
CA PRO A 115 -0.33 24.74 18.90
C PRO A 115 1.18 24.56 18.73
N SER A 116 1.98 24.77 19.77
CA SER A 116 3.44 24.57 19.78
C SER A 116 3.82 23.10 19.65
N VAL A 117 3.11 22.23 20.36
CA VAL A 117 3.31 20.77 20.29
C VAL A 117 2.85 20.24 18.92
N ARG A 118 1.67 20.69 18.47
CA ARG A 118 1.11 20.33 17.16
C ARG A 118 2.08 20.69 16.02
N SER A 119 2.58 21.92 15.97
CA SER A 119 3.47 22.38 14.91
C SER A 119 4.78 21.57 14.84
N LYS A 120 5.31 21.15 15.99
CA LYS A 120 6.51 20.32 16.09
C LYS A 120 6.27 18.87 15.62
N LEU A 121 5.09 18.31 15.90
CA LEU A 121 4.84 16.88 15.73
C LEU A 121 4.15 16.53 14.40
N LEU A 122 3.33 17.41 13.82
CA LEU A 122 2.44 17.08 12.71
C LEU A 122 3.19 16.53 11.50
N ILE A 123 4.13 17.28 10.96
CA ILE A 123 4.83 16.90 9.73
C ILE A 123 5.70 15.65 9.95
N PRO A 124 6.52 15.57 11.03
CA PRO A 124 7.30 14.35 11.28
C PRO A 124 6.44 13.11 11.47
N ILE A 125 5.32 13.19 12.23
CA ILE A 125 4.45 12.03 12.45
C ILE A 125 3.84 11.56 11.13
N VAL A 126 3.32 12.46 10.28
CA VAL A 126 2.73 12.05 8.98
C VAL A 126 3.80 11.48 8.04
N CYS A 127 5.05 12.00 8.06
CA CYS A 127 6.16 11.37 7.33
C CYS A 127 6.46 9.95 7.85
N MET A 128 6.56 9.80 9.19
CA MET A 128 6.76 8.47 9.81
C MET A 128 5.61 7.51 9.51
N GLN A 129 4.35 7.96 9.56
CA GLN A 129 3.19 7.15 9.20
C GLN A 129 3.24 6.66 7.75
N THR A 130 3.68 7.53 6.83
CA THR A 130 3.81 7.17 5.40
C THR A 130 4.87 6.08 5.21
N ILE A 131 6.04 6.24 5.82
CA ILE A 131 7.10 5.23 5.80
C ILE A 131 6.64 3.95 6.51
N ALA A 132 6.00 4.09 7.66
CA ALA A 132 5.48 2.97 8.44
C ALA A 132 4.45 2.15 7.67
N ALA A 133 3.52 2.78 6.95
CA ALA A 133 2.55 2.09 6.12
C ALA A 133 3.21 1.35 4.95
N ASN A 134 4.18 1.97 4.26
CA ASN A 134 4.90 1.32 3.18
C ASN A 134 5.73 0.12 3.66
N LEU A 135 6.49 0.29 4.75
CA LEU A 135 7.42 -0.73 5.24
C LEU A 135 6.75 -1.79 6.14
N GLY A 136 5.65 -1.44 6.82
CA GLY A 136 4.83 -2.40 7.54
C GLY A 136 4.11 -3.35 6.56
N SER A 137 3.50 -2.78 5.53
CA SER A 137 2.73 -3.52 4.53
C SER A 137 3.56 -4.54 3.74
N MET A 138 4.87 -4.38 3.67
CA MET A 138 5.73 -5.33 2.95
C MET A 138 5.81 -6.70 3.61
N LEU A 139 5.54 -6.81 4.93
CA LEU A 139 5.74 -8.05 5.68
C LEU A 139 4.78 -9.17 5.27
N THR A 140 3.63 -8.84 4.72
CA THR A 140 2.63 -9.83 4.29
C THR A 140 2.23 -9.65 2.83
N PRO A 141 1.77 -10.71 2.16
CA PRO A 141 1.19 -10.59 0.83
C PRO A 141 -0.06 -9.71 0.76
N LEU A 142 -0.76 -9.51 1.89
CA LEU A 142 -2.01 -8.74 1.97
C LEU A 142 -1.77 -7.24 2.02
N GLY A 143 -0.61 -6.82 2.54
CA GLY A 143 -0.33 -5.43 2.82
C GLY A 143 -0.21 -4.55 1.57
N ASN A 144 0.09 -5.13 0.40
CA ASN A 144 0.24 -4.39 -0.85
C ASN A 144 -0.24 -5.22 -2.05
N PRO A 145 -0.86 -4.58 -3.07
CA PRO A 145 -1.29 -5.26 -4.28
C PRO A 145 -0.16 -5.97 -5.03
N GLN A 146 1.03 -5.35 -5.13
CA GLN A 146 2.19 -5.97 -5.76
C GLN A 146 2.69 -7.20 -5.01
N ASN A 147 2.62 -7.20 -3.66
CA ASN A 147 3.00 -8.35 -2.86
C ASN A 147 2.07 -9.53 -3.11
N LEU A 148 0.76 -9.27 -3.16
CA LEU A 148 -0.21 -10.31 -3.44
C LEU A 148 0.02 -10.94 -4.81
N TYR A 149 0.28 -10.11 -5.83
CA TYR A 149 0.57 -10.56 -7.19
C TYR A 149 1.87 -11.39 -7.25
N LEU A 150 2.99 -10.83 -6.73
CA LEU A 150 4.28 -11.52 -6.74
C LEU A 150 4.27 -12.78 -5.87
N TYR A 151 3.58 -12.78 -4.73
CA TYR A 151 3.36 -13.97 -3.91
C TYR A 151 2.62 -15.06 -4.70
N GLY A 152 1.55 -14.68 -5.42
CA GLY A 152 0.83 -15.58 -6.32
C GLY A 152 1.73 -16.25 -7.34
N LYS A 153 2.62 -15.45 -7.96
CA LYS A 153 3.54 -15.87 -9.01
C LYS A 153 4.75 -16.66 -8.49
N SER A 154 5.24 -16.35 -7.28
CA SER A 154 6.48 -16.93 -6.73
C SER A 154 6.39 -18.41 -6.37
N GLY A 155 5.20 -18.94 -6.17
CA GLY A 155 5.01 -20.31 -5.67
C GLY A 155 5.40 -20.51 -4.19
N MET A 156 5.94 -19.49 -3.49
CA MET A 156 6.33 -19.57 -2.09
C MET A 156 5.13 -19.80 -1.16
N ASP A 157 5.36 -20.44 -0.02
CA ASP A 157 4.43 -20.43 1.10
C ASP A 157 4.50 -19.11 1.89
N MET A 158 3.50 -18.87 2.74
CA MET A 158 3.38 -17.64 3.53
C MET A 158 4.58 -17.44 4.48
N GLY A 159 5.05 -18.53 5.10
CA GLY A 159 6.20 -18.47 6.04
C GLY A 159 7.48 -18.02 5.33
N SER A 160 7.76 -18.60 4.16
CA SER A 160 8.89 -18.23 3.32
C SER A 160 8.83 -16.77 2.85
N PHE A 161 7.63 -16.28 2.51
CA PHE A 161 7.45 -14.87 2.15
C PHE A 161 7.75 -13.94 3.33
N ILE A 162 7.20 -14.25 4.51
CA ILE A 162 7.42 -13.46 5.72
C ILE A 162 8.90 -13.46 6.08
N LEU A 163 9.55 -14.63 6.10
CA LEU A 163 10.98 -14.74 6.43
C LEU A 163 11.89 -13.97 5.46
N LEU A 164 11.51 -13.91 4.18
CA LEU A 164 12.24 -13.14 3.17
C LEU A 164 12.27 -11.64 3.49
N ILE A 165 11.15 -11.10 3.96
CA ILE A 165 10.97 -9.65 4.18
C ILE A 165 11.21 -9.25 5.64
N LEU A 166 11.12 -10.18 6.58
CA LEU A 166 11.22 -9.92 8.02
C LEU A 166 12.44 -9.08 8.44
N PRO A 167 13.65 -9.33 7.95
CA PRO A 167 14.82 -8.51 8.32
C PRO A 167 14.62 -7.03 8.01
N TYR A 168 14.09 -6.71 6.83
CA TYR A 168 13.84 -5.32 6.41
C TYR A 168 12.72 -4.68 7.23
N SER A 169 11.68 -5.44 7.58
CA SER A 169 10.59 -4.96 8.44
C SER A 169 11.09 -4.66 9.87
N ILE A 170 11.94 -5.49 10.43
CA ILE A 170 12.53 -5.26 11.76
C ILE A 170 13.42 -4.01 11.74
N ILE A 171 14.32 -3.90 10.77
CA ILE A 171 15.18 -2.71 10.63
C ILE A 171 14.32 -1.46 10.50
N SER A 172 13.26 -1.50 9.70
CA SER A 172 12.34 -0.39 9.51
C SER A 172 11.66 0.04 10.81
N LEU A 173 11.18 -0.93 11.59
CA LEU A 173 10.54 -0.68 12.88
C LEU A 173 11.51 -0.04 13.87
N VAL A 174 12.75 -0.53 13.93
CA VAL A 174 13.82 0.03 14.78
C VAL A 174 14.14 1.46 14.37
N LEU A 175 14.29 1.74 13.08
CA LEU A 175 14.56 3.09 12.58
C LEU A 175 13.42 4.06 12.91
N LEU A 176 12.16 3.64 12.75
CA LEU A 176 10.99 4.44 13.13
C LEU A 176 10.95 4.70 14.64
N ALA A 177 11.26 3.68 15.46
CA ALA A 177 11.32 3.83 16.91
C ALA A 177 12.42 4.81 17.35
N VAL A 178 13.62 4.70 16.76
CA VAL A 178 14.72 5.64 17.01
C VAL A 178 14.33 7.07 16.61
N TRP A 179 13.70 7.24 15.46
CA TRP A 179 13.23 8.57 15.03
C TRP A 179 12.15 9.13 15.96
N ALA A 180 11.19 8.30 16.41
CA ALA A 180 10.15 8.72 17.36
C ALA A 180 10.76 9.17 18.70
N VAL A 181 11.72 8.41 19.25
CA VAL A 181 12.44 8.77 20.47
C VAL A 181 13.22 10.08 20.29
N TRP A 182 13.92 10.24 19.18
CA TRP A 182 14.67 11.46 18.89
C TRP A 182 13.75 12.68 18.74
N LEU A 183 12.62 12.56 18.05
CA LEU A 183 11.62 13.63 17.86
C LEU A 183 11.00 14.07 19.18
N CYS A 184 10.70 13.12 20.05
CA CYS A 184 10.01 13.35 21.33
C CYS A 184 10.97 13.54 22.50
N HIS A 185 12.29 13.69 22.24
CA HIS A 185 13.28 13.94 23.31
C HIS A 185 12.93 15.23 24.06
N GLY A 186 12.85 15.15 25.41
CA GLY A 186 12.35 16.24 26.24
C GLY A 186 10.83 16.41 26.23
N GLY A 187 10.09 15.32 25.88
CA GLY A 187 8.65 15.31 25.65
C GLY A 187 7.80 15.77 26.81
N SER A 188 6.73 16.50 26.46
CA SER A 188 5.72 17.02 27.38
C SER A 188 4.67 15.95 27.70
N GLU A 189 4.14 16.00 28.92
CA GLU A 189 2.88 15.32 29.23
C GLU A 189 1.76 15.95 28.38
N ILE A 190 0.90 15.13 27.84
CA ILE A 190 -0.25 15.54 27.03
C ILE A 190 -1.54 14.96 27.60
N THR A 191 -2.61 15.71 27.47
CA THR A 191 -3.94 15.22 27.73
C THR A 191 -4.69 15.16 26.42
N VAL A 192 -4.90 13.94 25.91
CA VAL A 192 -5.71 13.73 24.70
C VAL A 192 -7.18 13.77 25.12
N SER A 193 -7.91 14.79 24.67
CA SER A 193 -9.35 14.88 24.89
C SER A 193 -10.05 13.70 24.20
N ARG A 194 -10.94 13.01 24.93
CA ARG A 194 -11.77 11.96 24.36
C ARG A 194 -12.73 12.58 23.35
N THR A 195 -12.41 12.49 22.08
CA THR A 195 -13.36 12.81 21.02
C THR A 195 -14.21 11.56 20.82
N GLU A 196 -15.46 11.58 21.27
CA GLU A 196 -16.42 10.51 20.97
C GLU A 196 -16.78 10.56 19.49
N VAL A 197 -16.10 9.77 18.68
CA VAL A 197 -16.56 9.47 17.34
C VAL A 197 -17.55 8.31 17.44
N ALA A 198 -18.81 8.64 17.65
CA ALA A 198 -19.90 7.69 17.59
C ALA A 198 -20.21 7.31 16.14
N ALA A 199 -19.32 6.58 15.48
CA ALA A 199 -19.70 5.87 14.29
C ALA A 199 -20.73 4.79 14.69
N LYS A 200 -21.91 4.84 14.11
CA LYS A 200 -22.99 3.87 14.38
C LYS A 200 -22.57 2.52 13.82
N GLN A 201 -21.85 1.73 14.65
CA GLN A 201 -21.31 0.43 14.27
C GLN A 201 -22.43 -0.62 14.15
N ASN A 202 -22.55 -1.24 13.00
CA ASN A 202 -23.42 -2.39 12.83
C ASN A 202 -22.62 -3.68 13.11
N LYS A 203 -22.79 -4.24 14.33
CA LYS A 203 -22.08 -5.46 14.77
C LYS A 203 -22.27 -6.66 13.82
N ARG A 204 -23.44 -6.75 13.16
CA ARG A 204 -23.71 -7.85 12.20
C ARG A 204 -22.87 -7.69 10.94
N LEU A 205 -22.74 -6.47 10.41
CA LEU A 205 -21.87 -6.21 9.26
C LEU A 205 -20.41 -6.38 9.61
N ILE A 206 -19.98 -5.96 10.79
CA ILE A 206 -18.60 -6.19 11.26
C ILE A 206 -18.29 -7.70 11.33
N ALA A 207 -19.20 -8.50 11.90
CA ALA A 207 -19.03 -9.95 11.97
C ALA A 207 -19.03 -10.59 10.58
N LEU A 208 -19.91 -10.14 9.66
CA LEU A 208 -19.93 -10.59 8.27
C LEU A 208 -18.60 -10.31 7.57
N TYR A 209 -18.12 -9.05 7.60
CA TYR A 209 -16.85 -8.69 6.98
C TYR A 209 -15.65 -9.37 7.64
N GLY A 210 -15.68 -9.60 8.97
CA GLY A 210 -14.68 -10.39 9.67
C GLY A 210 -14.62 -11.85 9.16
N LEU A 211 -15.78 -12.48 8.97
CA LEU A 211 -15.86 -13.82 8.38
C LEU A 211 -15.34 -13.84 6.93
N LEU A 212 -15.78 -12.89 6.11
CA LEU A 212 -15.33 -12.77 4.72
C LEU A 212 -13.81 -12.50 4.65
N PHE A 213 -13.25 -11.74 5.60
CA PHE A 213 -11.81 -11.55 5.72
C PHE A 213 -11.07 -12.86 5.96
N VAL A 214 -11.56 -13.68 6.91
CA VAL A 214 -10.97 -15.01 7.18
C VAL A 214 -11.04 -15.89 5.93
N ILE A 215 -12.13 -15.87 5.17
CA ILE A 215 -12.24 -16.60 3.90
C ILE A 215 -11.19 -16.10 2.90
N CYS A 216 -11.00 -14.78 2.77
CA CYS A 216 -9.95 -14.22 1.92
C CYS A 216 -8.54 -14.65 2.36
N LEU A 217 -8.27 -14.69 3.68
CA LEU A 217 -7.01 -15.23 4.21
C LEU A 217 -6.77 -16.68 3.79
N LEU A 218 -7.78 -17.53 3.89
CA LEU A 218 -7.70 -18.94 3.47
C LEU A 218 -7.40 -19.08 1.97
N VAL A 219 -7.90 -18.15 1.14
CA VAL A 219 -7.56 -18.12 -0.30
C VAL A 219 -6.10 -17.73 -0.51
N VAL A 220 -5.60 -16.72 0.21
CA VAL A 220 -4.19 -16.31 0.13
C VAL A 220 -3.26 -17.43 0.59
N LEU A 221 -3.65 -18.15 1.65
CA LEU A 221 -2.98 -19.35 2.14
C LEU A 221 -3.11 -20.57 1.21
N ARG A 222 -3.83 -20.43 0.08
CA ARG A 222 -4.08 -21.48 -0.92
C ARG A 222 -4.90 -22.67 -0.40
N VAL A 223 -5.62 -22.51 0.69
CA VAL A 223 -6.48 -23.53 1.31
C VAL A 223 -7.88 -23.53 0.68
N PHE A 224 -8.34 -22.35 0.20
CA PHE A 224 -9.70 -22.17 -0.31
C PHE A 224 -9.71 -21.64 -1.76
N PRO A 225 -10.66 -22.10 -2.61
CA PRO A 225 -10.74 -21.66 -4.01
C PRO A 225 -11.10 -20.17 -4.13
N TYR A 226 -10.31 -19.42 -4.91
CA TYR A 226 -10.52 -17.98 -5.09
C TYR A 226 -11.86 -17.60 -5.73
N GLY A 227 -12.36 -18.43 -6.67
CA GLY A 227 -13.63 -18.16 -7.35
C GLY A 227 -14.83 -18.26 -6.40
N VAL A 228 -14.81 -19.21 -5.46
CA VAL A 228 -15.87 -19.36 -4.45
C VAL A 228 -15.83 -18.18 -3.46
N ALA A 229 -14.64 -17.80 -3.01
CA ALA A 229 -14.48 -16.64 -2.13
C ALA A 229 -14.95 -15.33 -2.81
N PHE A 230 -14.56 -15.12 -4.07
CA PHE A 230 -15.00 -13.98 -4.86
C PHE A 230 -16.53 -13.91 -4.97
N ALA A 231 -17.16 -15.05 -5.34
CA ALA A 231 -18.61 -15.14 -5.44
C ALA A 231 -19.29 -14.89 -4.08
N ALA A 232 -18.75 -15.44 -2.98
CA ALA A 232 -19.27 -15.23 -1.64
C ALA A 232 -19.15 -13.75 -1.21
N VAL A 233 -17.99 -13.12 -1.39
CA VAL A 233 -17.79 -11.70 -1.07
C VAL A 233 -18.74 -10.82 -1.88
N LEU A 234 -18.82 -11.04 -3.20
CA LEU A 234 -19.70 -10.28 -4.07
C LEU A 234 -21.18 -10.43 -3.68
N ALA A 235 -21.65 -11.67 -3.49
CA ALA A 235 -23.03 -11.94 -3.13
C ALA A 235 -23.37 -11.37 -1.74
N CYS A 236 -22.58 -11.68 -0.71
CA CYS A 236 -22.83 -11.19 0.64
C CYS A 236 -22.84 -9.67 0.70
N THR A 237 -21.89 -9.00 0.05
CA THR A 237 -21.84 -7.53 0.03
C THR A 237 -23.01 -6.95 -0.76
N PHE A 238 -23.36 -7.53 -1.90
CA PHE A 238 -24.47 -7.06 -2.73
C PHE A 238 -25.82 -7.07 -1.98
N PHE A 239 -26.08 -8.12 -1.19
CA PHE A 239 -27.35 -8.26 -0.46
C PHE A 239 -27.34 -7.58 0.92
N ALA A 240 -26.19 -7.54 1.62
CA ALA A 240 -26.12 -7.01 2.98
C ALA A 240 -25.70 -5.53 3.05
N ASP A 241 -24.83 -5.05 2.15
CA ASP A 241 -24.25 -3.71 2.16
C ASP A 241 -23.78 -3.28 0.76
N ARG A 242 -24.76 -3.08 -0.12
CA ARG A 242 -24.50 -2.74 -1.54
C ARG A 242 -23.69 -1.45 -1.72
N GLU A 243 -23.79 -0.50 -0.79
CA GLU A 243 -23.05 0.76 -0.87
C GLU A 243 -21.54 0.55 -0.80
N THR A 244 -21.08 -0.48 -0.10
CA THR A 244 -19.66 -0.82 0.00
C THR A 244 -19.04 -1.18 -1.35
N LEU A 245 -19.80 -1.75 -2.29
CA LEU A 245 -19.30 -2.01 -3.65
C LEU A 245 -18.93 -0.71 -4.40
N GLY A 246 -19.62 0.39 -4.10
CA GLY A 246 -19.28 1.72 -4.66
C GLY A 246 -18.01 2.35 -4.08
N ARG A 247 -17.46 1.78 -3.00
CA ARG A 247 -16.25 2.26 -2.31
C ARG A 247 -14.99 1.48 -2.69
N VAL A 248 -15.13 0.44 -3.52
CA VAL A 248 -14.01 -0.37 -4.02
C VAL A 248 -13.20 0.44 -5.03
N ASP A 249 -11.87 0.32 -4.98
CA ASP A 249 -10.98 0.97 -5.94
C ASP A 249 -10.92 0.20 -7.27
N TYR A 250 -11.88 0.48 -8.13
CA TYR A 250 -11.92 -0.09 -9.49
C TYR A 250 -10.80 0.43 -10.39
N SER A 251 -10.22 1.62 -10.09
CA SER A 251 -9.09 2.15 -10.84
C SER A 251 -7.87 1.26 -10.72
N LEU A 252 -7.62 0.74 -9.53
CA LEU A 252 -6.53 -0.20 -9.28
C LEU A 252 -6.73 -1.50 -10.07
N ILE A 253 -7.94 -2.09 -10.06
CA ILE A 253 -8.25 -3.31 -10.81
C ILE A 253 -8.03 -3.09 -12.31
N LEU A 254 -8.54 -1.99 -12.87
CA LEU A 254 -8.35 -1.66 -14.28
C LEU A 254 -6.88 -1.40 -14.63
N THR A 255 -6.12 -0.83 -13.71
CA THR A 255 -4.67 -0.65 -13.86
C THR A 255 -3.96 -1.99 -14.01
N PHE A 256 -4.31 -2.98 -13.18
CA PHE A 256 -3.76 -4.33 -13.31
C PHE A 256 -4.12 -4.97 -14.66
N VAL A 257 -5.39 -4.91 -15.07
CA VAL A 257 -5.83 -5.47 -16.36
C VAL A 257 -5.06 -4.85 -17.53
N THR A 258 -4.96 -3.53 -17.56
CA THR A 258 -4.26 -2.82 -18.65
C THR A 258 -2.76 -3.08 -18.64
N LEU A 259 -2.14 -3.17 -17.48
CA LEU A 259 -0.73 -3.54 -17.36
C LEU A 259 -0.47 -4.99 -17.77
N PHE A 260 -1.35 -5.93 -17.44
CA PHE A 260 -1.23 -7.32 -17.91
C PHE A 260 -1.24 -7.39 -19.44
N VAL A 261 -2.14 -6.66 -20.10
CA VAL A 261 -2.17 -6.58 -21.56
C VAL A 261 -0.88 -5.94 -22.11
N PHE A 262 -0.46 -4.82 -21.55
CA PHE A 262 0.77 -4.15 -21.95
C PHE A 262 1.99 -5.05 -21.87
N ILE A 263 2.17 -5.75 -20.74
CA ILE A 263 3.31 -6.62 -20.49
C ILE A 263 3.26 -7.88 -21.33
N GLY A 264 2.07 -8.46 -21.49
CA GLY A 264 1.87 -9.60 -22.39
C GLY A 264 2.28 -9.28 -23.82
N ASN A 265 1.96 -8.07 -24.29
CA ASN A 265 2.39 -7.59 -25.60
C ASN A 265 3.90 -7.38 -25.67
N LEU A 266 4.50 -6.73 -24.65
CA LEU A 266 5.95 -6.51 -24.61
C LEU A 266 6.74 -7.83 -24.61
N GLY A 267 6.22 -8.86 -23.92
CA GLY A 267 6.82 -10.20 -23.90
C GLY A 267 6.87 -10.87 -25.29
N ARG A 268 6.03 -10.43 -26.24
CA ARG A 268 6.01 -10.93 -27.62
C ARG A 268 6.94 -10.16 -28.57
N ILE A 269 7.53 -9.06 -28.10
CA ILE A 269 8.51 -8.26 -28.86
C ILE A 269 9.91 -8.74 -28.45
N GLU A 270 10.49 -9.65 -29.22
CA GLU A 270 11.76 -10.33 -28.87
C GLU A 270 12.90 -9.36 -28.55
N ALA A 271 13.05 -8.28 -29.33
CA ALA A 271 14.10 -7.30 -29.09
C ALA A 271 13.96 -6.61 -27.72
N PHE A 272 12.73 -6.25 -27.32
CA PHE A 272 12.45 -5.61 -26.04
C PHE A 272 12.61 -6.62 -24.89
N SER A 273 12.07 -7.82 -25.06
CA SER A 273 12.14 -8.88 -24.07
C SER A 273 13.60 -9.26 -23.75
N GLY A 274 14.42 -9.49 -24.77
CA GLY A 274 15.83 -9.79 -24.59
C GLY A 274 16.62 -8.64 -23.95
N TRP A 275 16.36 -7.41 -24.35
CA TRP A 275 16.98 -6.23 -23.76
C TRP A 275 16.68 -6.09 -22.26
N LEU A 276 15.40 -6.23 -21.88
CA LEU A 276 15.00 -6.09 -20.48
C LEU A 276 15.47 -7.26 -19.61
N GLN A 277 15.46 -8.49 -20.15
CA GLN A 277 16.03 -9.66 -19.47
C GLN A 277 17.52 -9.47 -19.18
N ASN A 278 18.29 -8.95 -20.13
CA ASN A 278 19.70 -8.67 -19.93
C ASN A 278 19.97 -7.61 -18.84
N ILE A 279 19.12 -6.57 -18.77
CA ILE A 279 19.23 -5.55 -17.69
C ILE A 279 18.89 -6.14 -16.33
N LEU A 280 17.90 -7.02 -16.27
CA LEU A 280 17.45 -7.63 -15.03
C LEU A 280 18.43 -8.67 -14.49
N ALA A 281 19.10 -9.40 -15.34
CA ALA A 281 19.95 -10.54 -14.97
C ALA A 281 20.98 -10.17 -13.90
N GLY A 282 20.75 -10.61 -12.66
CA GLY A 282 21.59 -10.35 -11.49
C GLY A 282 21.43 -8.95 -10.87
N HIS A 283 20.55 -8.10 -11.41
CA HIS A 283 20.30 -6.73 -10.94
C HIS A 283 18.83 -6.46 -10.59
N GLU A 284 18.02 -7.50 -10.42
CA GLU A 284 16.56 -7.41 -10.27
C GLU A 284 16.15 -6.48 -9.14
N VAL A 285 16.83 -6.51 -7.98
CA VAL A 285 16.51 -5.63 -6.84
C VAL A 285 16.76 -4.17 -7.20
N LEU A 286 17.93 -3.84 -7.73
CA LEU A 286 18.30 -2.47 -8.10
C LEU A 286 17.38 -1.93 -9.19
N VAL A 287 17.13 -2.73 -10.24
CA VAL A 287 16.25 -2.35 -11.35
C VAL A 287 14.82 -2.14 -10.84
N SER A 288 14.34 -2.97 -9.91
CA SER A 288 13.01 -2.81 -9.30
C SER A 288 12.90 -1.54 -8.49
N VAL A 289 13.92 -1.23 -7.68
CA VAL A 289 13.98 0.04 -6.92
C VAL A 289 13.93 1.23 -7.86
N LEU A 290 14.77 1.26 -8.90
CA LEU A 290 14.83 2.36 -9.86
C LEU A 290 13.55 2.50 -10.68
N ALA A 291 13.00 1.39 -11.19
CA ALA A 291 11.74 1.37 -11.91
C ALA A 291 10.59 1.93 -11.05
N SER A 292 10.55 1.57 -9.77
CA SER A 292 9.54 2.05 -8.83
C SER A 292 9.57 3.57 -8.65
N GLN A 293 10.74 4.21 -8.74
CA GLN A 293 10.86 5.67 -8.63
C GLN A 293 10.15 6.41 -9.76
N VAL A 294 9.97 5.77 -10.92
CA VAL A 294 9.39 6.37 -12.12
C VAL A 294 7.96 5.91 -12.34
N THR A 295 7.68 4.60 -12.15
CA THR A 295 6.39 3.99 -12.51
C THR A 295 5.51 3.67 -11.32
N SER A 296 6.00 3.82 -10.09
CA SER A 296 5.44 3.26 -8.84
C SER A 296 5.70 1.75 -8.71
N ASN A 297 5.74 1.28 -7.46
CA ASN A 297 6.11 -0.10 -7.11
C ASN A 297 5.14 -1.17 -7.68
N VAL A 298 3.84 -0.88 -7.79
CA VAL A 298 2.85 -1.81 -8.34
C VAL A 298 3.07 -2.04 -9.85
N PRO A 299 3.10 -1.00 -10.71
CA PRO A 299 3.45 -1.18 -12.12
C PRO A 299 4.83 -1.80 -12.34
N ALA A 300 5.84 -1.40 -11.55
CA ALA A 300 7.17 -1.97 -11.63
C ALA A 300 7.16 -3.49 -11.36
N ALA A 301 6.46 -3.94 -10.32
CA ALA A 301 6.32 -5.35 -9.98
C ALA A 301 5.69 -6.16 -11.12
N ILE A 302 4.60 -5.66 -11.70
CA ILE A 302 3.90 -6.35 -12.77
C ILE A 302 4.80 -6.36 -14.03
N LEU A 303 5.38 -5.21 -14.41
CA LEU A 303 6.24 -5.10 -15.58
C LEU A 303 7.43 -6.05 -15.51
N LEU A 304 8.22 -5.96 -14.46
CA LEU A 304 9.49 -6.68 -14.37
C LEU A 304 9.29 -8.19 -14.19
N SER A 305 8.21 -8.61 -13.55
CA SER A 305 7.90 -10.02 -13.35
C SER A 305 7.57 -10.80 -14.63
N GLY A 306 7.37 -10.13 -15.75
CA GLY A 306 7.23 -10.75 -17.08
C GLY A 306 8.56 -11.16 -17.70
N PHE A 307 9.71 -10.70 -17.14
CA PHE A 307 11.02 -10.78 -17.77
C PHE A 307 12.11 -11.40 -16.89
N THR A 308 11.78 -11.87 -15.69
CA THR A 308 12.69 -12.61 -14.80
C THR A 308 11.93 -13.66 -14.00
N ASP A 309 12.58 -14.77 -13.69
CA ASP A 309 12.07 -15.80 -12.79
C ASP A 309 12.48 -15.56 -11.33
N ASN A 310 13.36 -14.58 -11.08
CA ASN A 310 13.81 -14.24 -9.73
C ASN A 310 12.77 -13.37 -9.00
N ILE A 311 11.60 -13.97 -8.74
CA ILE A 311 10.48 -13.28 -8.08
C ILE A 311 10.84 -12.85 -6.65
N ARG A 312 11.74 -13.57 -5.96
CA ARG A 312 12.24 -13.18 -4.62
C ARG A 312 12.91 -11.81 -4.65
N ALA A 313 13.80 -11.59 -5.61
CA ALA A 313 14.47 -10.29 -5.79
C ALA A 313 13.48 -9.18 -6.14
N LEU A 314 12.46 -9.47 -6.97
CA LEU A 314 11.40 -8.50 -7.27
C LEU A 314 10.58 -8.13 -6.04
N ILE A 315 10.25 -9.10 -5.16
CA ILE A 315 9.54 -8.84 -3.90
C ILE A 315 10.36 -7.86 -3.03
N ILE A 316 11.65 -8.12 -2.84
CA ILE A 316 12.53 -7.22 -2.09
C ILE A 316 12.59 -5.84 -2.78
N GLY A 317 12.97 -5.81 -4.06
CA GLY A 317 13.23 -4.57 -4.78
C GLY A 317 12.00 -3.66 -4.91
N THR A 318 10.81 -4.21 -5.19
CA THR A 318 9.59 -3.40 -5.32
C THR A 318 9.05 -2.91 -3.98
N ASN A 319 9.29 -3.64 -2.88
CA ASN A 319 8.94 -3.17 -1.54
C ASN A 319 9.87 -2.05 -1.07
N LEU A 320 11.19 -2.23 -1.19
CA LEU A 320 12.16 -1.17 -0.89
C LEU A 320 11.99 0.02 -1.85
N GLY A 321 11.70 -0.25 -3.12
CA GLY A 321 11.42 0.75 -4.14
C GLY A 321 10.13 1.57 -3.92
N GLY A 322 9.26 1.17 -2.98
CA GLY A 322 8.14 1.99 -2.53
C GLY A 322 8.56 3.21 -1.70
N LEU A 323 9.81 3.25 -1.24
CA LEU A 323 10.47 4.41 -0.65
C LEU A 323 11.12 5.28 -1.73
N GLY A 324 11.55 6.49 -1.36
CA GLY A 324 12.24 7.44 -2.24
C GLY A 324 11.34 8.57 -2.68
N THR A 325 10.93 8.59 -3.96
CA THR A 325 10.08 9.65 -4.51
C THR A 325 8.61 9.51 -4.10
N LEU A 326 7.83 10.60 -4.19
CA LEU A 326 6.37 10.55 -3.99
C LEU A 326 5.65 9.63 -4.99
N ILE A 327 6.23 9.42 -6.18
CA ILE A 327 5.66 8.57 -7.23
C ILE A 327 5.92 7.09 -6.93
N ALA A 328 6.96 6.79 -6.18
CA ALA A 328 7.40 5.43 -5.90
C ALA A 328 6.31 4.56 -5.22
N SER A 329 5.41 5.19 -4.46
CA SER A 329 4.24 4.53 -3.88
C SER A 329 3.02 5.44 -3.93
N MET A 330 1.86 4.91 -4.33
CA MET A 330 0.59 5.66 -4.29
C MET A 330 0.22 6.08 -2.86
N ALA A 331 0.58 5.29 -1.86
CA ALA A 331 0.42 5.62 -0.45
C ALA A 331 1.10 6.95 -0.07
N SER A 332 2.29 7.21 -0.63
CA SER A 332 3.01 8.47 -0.42
C SER A 332 2.26 9.69 -0.97
N LEU A 333 1.60 9.53 -2.12
CA LEU A 333 0.75 10.58 -2.70
C LEU A 333 -0.50 10.85 -1.86
N ILE A 334 -1.06 9.83 -1.21
CA ILE A 334 -2.21 9.98 -0.31
C ILE A 334 -1.86 10.92 0.85
N SER A 335 -0.79 10.65 1.56
CA SER A 335 -0.34 11.49 2.67
C SER A 335 -0.01 12.92 2.23
N TYR A 336 0.69 13.07 1.10
CA TYR A 336 0.99 14.39 0.55
C TYR A 336 -0.27 15.19 0.23
N ARG A 337 -1.29 14.56 -0.40
CA ARG A 337 -2.56 15.21 -0.71
C ARG A 337 -3.32 15.62 0.55
N GLN A 338 -3.28 14.82 1.60
CA GLN A 338 -3.92 15.14 2.88
C GLN A 338 -3.25 16.35 3.53
N ILE A 339 -1.91 16.41 3.58
CA ILE A 339 -1.17 17.59 4.05
C ILE A 339 -1.49 18.83 3.19
N ALA A 340 -1.51 18.68 1.87
CA ALA A 340 -1.78 19.80 0.96
C ALA A 340 -3.20 20.37 1.13
N ASN A 341 -4.17 19.54 1.54
CA ASN A 341 -5.55 19.96 1.78
C ASN A 341 -5.75 20.55 3.17
N GLU A 342 -5.18 19.92 4.24
CA GLU A 342 -5.44 20.29 5.63
C GLU A 342 -4.51 21.45 6.10
N VAL A 343 -3.27 21.46 5.65
CA VAL A 343 -2.23 22.45 6.02
C VAL A 343 -1.41 22.88 4.80
N PRO A 344 -2.01 23.60 3.85
CA PRO A 344 -1.36 23.95 2.57
C PRO A 344 -0.04 24.70 2.72
N ALA A 345 0.14 25.48 3.81
CA ALA A 345 1.36 26.19 4.11
C ALA A 345 2.56 25.27 4.37
N GLU A 346 2.30 24.07 4.90
CA GLU A 346 3.34 23.11 5.31
C GLU A 346 3.70 22.10 4.21
N LYS A 347 3.04 22.14 3.03
CA LYS A 347 3.25 21.16 1.96
C LYS A 347 4.70 21.06 1.49
N GLY A 348 5.41 22.20 1.45
CA GLY A 348 6.83 22.26 1.06
C GLY A 348 7.74 21.63 2.12
N HIS A 349 7.48 21.92 3.39
CA HIS A 349 8.18 21.33 4.52
C HIS A 349 7.97 19.81 4.57
N TYR A 350 6.71 19.36 4.41
CA TYR A 350 6.40 17.93 4.31
C TYR A 350 7.17 17.28 3.16
N PHE A 351 7.14 17.86 1.96
CA PHE A 351 7.82 17.30 0.79
C PHE A 351 9.32 17.14 1.03
N ALA A 352 9.98 18.15 1.61
CA ALA A 352 11.40 18.09 1.91
C ALA A 352 11.72 17.01 2.96
N MET A 353 11.00 17.01 4.09
CA MET A 353 11.19 16.01 5.14
C MET A 353 10.87 14.61 4.65
N PHE A 354 9.78 14.42 3.91
CA PHE A 354 9.39 13.16 3.29
C PHE A 354 10.52 12.63 2.40
N THR A 355 11.03 13.46 1.48
CA THR A 355 12.05 13.03 0.53
C THR A 355 13.34 12.63 1.25
N ILE A 356 13.83 13.48 2.17
CA ILE A 356 15.06 13.18 2.93
C ILE A 356 14.90 11.89 3.73
N SER A 357 13.81 11.76 4.49
CA SER A 357 13.60 10.57 5.33
C SER A 357 13.44 9.29 4.52
N ASN A 358 12.68 9.33 3.41
CA ASN A 358 12.53 8.17 2.54
C ASN A 358 13.85 7.75 1.87
N VAL A 359 14.67 8.72 1.43
CA VAL A 359 16.01 8.41 0.87
C VAL A 359 16.93 7.82 1.93
N VAL A 360 16.92 8.33 3.16
CA VAL A 360 17.73 7.78 4.26
C VAL A 360 17.29 6.34 4.58
N PHE A 361 15.99 6.09 4.73
CA PHE A 361 15.47 4.74 4.99
C PHE A 361 15.82 3.79 3.83
N LEU A 362 15.60 4.23 2.59
CA LEU A 362 15.96 3.44 1.40
C LEU A 362 17.45 3.10 1.38
N ALA A 363 18.34 4.07 1.63
CA ALA A 363 19.78 3.83 1.64
C ALA A 363 20.19 2.81 2.71
N ILE A 364 19.64 2.92 3.93
CA ILE A 364 19.93 1.96 5.01
C ILE A 364 19.42 0.56 4.65
N LEU A 365 18.20 0.44 4.13
CA LEU A 365 17.62 -0.86 3.76
C LEU A 365 18.31 -1.48 2.55
N MET A 366 18.74 -0.68 1.56
CA MET A 366 19.57 -1.14 0.44
C MET A 366 20.96 -1.58 0.92
N GLY A 367 21.54 -0.89 1.90
CA GLY A 367 22.78 -1.31 2.56
C GLY A 367 22.60 -2.65 3.27
N ALA A 368 21.49 -2.85 3.99
CA ALA A 368 21.17 -4.13 4.62
C ALA A 368 20.99 -5.25 3.58
N TRP A 369 20.32 -4.97 2.46
CA TRP A 369 20.19 -5.92 1.36
C TRP A 369 21.55 -6.31 0.75
N ALA A 370 22.45 -5.35 0.58
CA ALA A 370 23.79 -5.62 -0.01
C ALA A 370 24.69 -6.46 0.90
N LEU A 371 24.33 -6.64 2.18
CA LEU A 371 25.05 -7.47 3.15
C LEU A 371 24.46 -8.89 3.27
N THR A 372 23.30 -9.16 2.65
CA THR A 372 22.61 -10.47 2.67
C THR A 372 22.77 -11.20 1.35
#